data_39895ab136b5544745ec733c154538e3
#
_entry.id   39895ab136b5544745ec733c154538e3
#
_cell.length_a   1.000
_cell.length_b   1.000
_cell.length_c   1.000
_cell.angle_alpha   90.00
_cell.angle_beta   90.00
_cell.angle_gamma   90.00
#
_symmetry.space_group_name_H-M   'P 1'
#
loop_
_entity.id
_entity.type
_entity.pdbx_description
1 polymer ?
#
loop_
_entity_poly.entity_id
_entity_poly.type
_entity_poly.pdbx_seq_one_letter_code
_entity_poly.pdbx_strand_id
1 'polypeptide(L)'
;MARVMICDDDRAAAEQLLRALRAAGHEAESCRHTMDVLRAAVRGDFDLIAVGLDMAGFGRSGAVAALAELAPRTALIAFHDRPSEIMRAHGHARLAAVLPRPVRVRDFMYAVACALKEEAMADPA
;
A
#
# COMPACT_ATOMS: atom_id res chain seq x y z
N MET A 1 9.86 13.75 -1.92
CA MET A 1 9.01 13.17 -2.98
C MET A 1 9.20 11.66 -3.03
N ALA A 2 8.12 10.93 -3.17
CA ALA A 2 8.16 9.49 -3.23
C ALA A 2 7.41 8.98 -4.45
N ARG A 3 7.65 7.71 -4.83
CA ARG A 3 6.88 7.02 -5.85
C ARG A 3 5.94 6.04 -5.18
N VAL A 4 4.66 6.19 -5.44
CA VAL A 4 3.60 5.43 -4.78
C VAL A 4 2.74 4.69 -5.81
N MET A 5 2.51 3.41 -5.55
CA MET A 5 1.56 2.61 -6.34
C MET A 5 0.31 2.39 -5.51
N ILE A 6 -0.85 2.63 -6.10
CA ILE A 6 -2.13 2.27 -5.49
C ILE A 6 -2.76 1.17 -6.31
N CYS A 7 -3.04 0.04 -5.68
CA CYS A 7 -3.70 -1.06 -6.35
C CYS A 7 -5.07 -1.28 -5.73
N ASP A 8 -6.10 -0.96 -6.50
CA ASP A 8 -7.48 -1.06 -6.05
C ASP A 8 -8.37 -1.24 -7.28
N ASP A 9 -9.36 -2.12 -7.19
CA ASP A 9 -10.32 -2.30 -8.26
C ASP A 9 -11.43 -1.25 -8.24
N ASP A 10 -11.54 -0.46 -7.17
CA ASP A 10 -12.43 0.70 -7.11
C ASP A 10 -11.71 1.90 -7.72
N ARG A 11 -12.00 2.17 -8.99
CA ARG A 11 -11.34 3.22 -9.74
C ARG A 11 -11.55 4.61 -9.15
N ALA A 12 -12.77 4.91 -8.71
CA ALA A 12 -13.07 6.23 -8.17
C ALA A 12 -12.32 6.49 -6.87
N ALA A 13 -12.25 5.48 -6.00
CA ALA A 13 -11.50 5.59 -4.75
C ALA A 13 -10.00 5.77 -5.03
N ALA A 14 -9.44 4.99 -5.94
CA ALA A 14 -8.03 5.10 -6.31
C ALA A 14 -7.71 6.49 -6.86
N GLU A 15 -8.59 7.03 -7.68
CA GLU A 15 -8.40 8.35 -8.32
C GLU A 15 -8.32 9.46 -7.29
N GLN A 16 -9.13 9.42 -6.25
CA GLN A 16 -9.08 10.41 -5.16
C GLN A 16 -7.72 10.38 -4.45
N LEU A 17 -7.22 9.19 -4.19
CA LEU A 17 -5.93 9.03 -3.50
C LEU A 17 -4.78 9.48 -4.40
N LEU A 18 -4.85 9.18 -5.70
CA LEU A 18 -3.84 9.64 -6.66
C LEU A 18 -3.76 11.15 -6.70
N ARG A 19 -4.89 11.84 -6.74
CA ARG A 19 -4.92 13.30 -6.76
C ARG A 19 -4.27 13.89 -5.52
N ALA A 20 -4.57 13.33 -4.35
CA ALA A 20 -4.00 13.80 -3.10
C ALA A 20 -2.48 13.61 -3.07
N LEU A 21 -2.01 12.46 -3.52
CA LEU A 21 -0.57 12.18 -3.57
C LEU A 21 0.16 13.13 -4.50
N ARG A 22 -0.38 13.35 -5.69
CA ARG A 22 0.22 14.25 -6.67
C ARG A 22 0.20 15.70 -6.19
N ALA A 23 -0.88 16.11 -5.53
CA ALA A 23 -0.96 17.45 -4.94
C ALA A 23 0.08 17.67 -3.84
N ALA A 24 0.48 16.59 -3.15
CA ALA A 24 1.53 16.65 -2.14
C ALA A 24 2.94 16.51 -2.72
N GLY A 25 3.08 16.41 -4.04
CA GLY A 25 4.39 16.37 -4.69
C GLY A 25 4.93 14.96 -4.94
N HIS A 26 4.15 13.92 -4.70
CA HIS A 26 4.58 12.56 -4.98
C HIS A 26 4.28 12.15 -6.41
N GLU A 27 5.08 11.24 -6.94
CA GLU A 27 4.72 10.53 -8.15
C GLU A 27 3.81 9.38 -7.76
N ALA A 28 2.69 9.25 -8.43
CA ALA A 28 1.72 8.22 -8.08
C ALA A 28 1.07 7.65 -9.32
N GLU A 29 0.90 6.34 -9.31
CA GLU A 29 0.16 5.64 -10.36
C GLU A 29 -0.67 4.54 -9.73
N SER A 30 -1.64 4.03 -10.49
CA SER A 30 -2.53 2.99 -9.99
C SER A 30 -2.53 1.77 -10.90
N CYS A 31 -2.90 0.65 -10.32
CA CYS A 31 -3.17 -0.57 -11.06
C CYS A 31 -4.43 -1.22 -10.48
N ARG A 32 -4.98 -2.20 -11.20
CA ARG A 32 -6.24 -2.83 -10.83
C ARG A 32 -6.13 -4.33 -10.67
N HIS A 33 -4.95 -4.89 -10.92
CA HIS A 33 -4.75 -6.33 -10.91
C HIS A 33 -3.58 -6.72 -10.02
N THR A 34 -3.75 -7.82 -9.32
CA THR A 34 -2.74 -8.36 -8.40
C THR A 34 -1.39 -8.57 -9.08
N MET A 35 -1.39 -9.05 -10.32
CA MET A 35 -0.14 -9.28 -11.03
C MET A 35 0.65 -8.00 -11.27
N ASP A 36 -0.04 -6.87 -11.47
CA ASP A 36 0.64 -5.60 -11.65
C ASP A 36 1.34 -5.14 -10.37
N VAL A 37 0.71 -5.41 -9.21
CA VAL A 37 1.34 -5.12 -7.92
C VAL A 37 2.61 -5.93 -7.74
N LEU A 38 2.54 -7.22 -8.05
CA LEU A 38 3.70 -8.11 -7.91
C LEU A 38 4.84 -7.69 -8.83
N ARG A 39 4.51 -7.30 -10.05
CA ARG A 39 5.52 -6.79 -10.99
C ARG A 39 6.18 -5.51 -10.48
N ALA A 40 5.38 -4.59 -9.92
CA ALA A 40 5.91 -3.36 -9.34
C ALA A 40 6.83 -3.66 -8.16
N ALA A 41 6.44 -4.61 -7.31
CA ALA A 41 7.25 -5.03 -6.16
C ALA A 41 8.60 -5.60 -6.60
N VAL A 42 8.59 -6.46 -7.61
CA VAL A 42 9.82 -7.09 -8.12
C VAL A 42 10.76 -6.06 -8.72
N ARG A 43 10.22 -5.07 -9.43
CA ARG A 43 11.07 -4.00 -10.00
C ARG A 43 11.70 -3.13 -8.93
N GLY A 44 11.06 -3.01 -7.77
CA GLY A 44 11.60 -2.22 -6.67
C GLY A 44 11.56 -0.72 -6.90
N ASP A 45 10.70 -0.25 -7.80
CA ASP A 45 10.64 1.16 -8.19
C ASP A 45 9.82 2.05 -7.26
N PHE A 46 9.08 1.45 -6.33
CA PHE A 46 8.14 2.19 -5.50
C PHE A 46 8.61 2.29 -4.06
N ASP A 47 8.43 3.47 -3.48
CA ASP A 47 8.72 3.70 -2.07
C ASP A 47 7.58 3.20 -1.19
N LEU A 48 6.36 3.18 -1.74
CA LEU A 48 5.18 2.72 -1.03
C LEU A 48 4.20 2.06 -2.00
N ILE A 49 3.60 0.96 -1.57
CA ILE A 49 2.53 0.29 -2.30
C ILE A 49 1.32 0.17 -1.37
N ALA A 50 0.18 0.68 -1.82
CA ALA A 50 -1.09 0.58 -1.09
C ALA A 50 -2.00 -0.37 -1.85
N VAL A 51 -2.54 -1.38 -1.17
CA VAL A 51 -3.33 -2.43 -1.81
C VAL A 51 -4.66 -2.65 -1.12
N GLY A 52 -5.72 -2.80 -1.92
CA GLY A 52 -7.00 -3.28 -1.44
C GLY A 52 -6.97 -4.79 -1.29
N LEU A 53 -7.05 -5.29 -0.07
CA LEU A 53 -6.92 -6.72 0.21
C LEU A 53 -8.15 -7.53 -0.18
N ASP A 54 -9.25 -6.88 -0.50
CA ASP A 54 -10.45 -7.55 -1.03
C ASP A 54 -10.36 -7.77 -2.55
N MET A 55 -9.29 -7.32 -3.19
CA MET A 55 -9.04 -7.66 -4.58
C MET A 55 -8.74 -9.14 -4.73
N ALA A 56 -9.09 -9.68 -5.90
CA ALA A 56 -8.82 -11.07 -6.22
C ALA A 56 -7.33 -11.39 -6.05
N GLY A 57 -7.03 -12.41 -5.26
CA GLY A 57 -5.67 -12.88 -5.02
C GLY A 57 -5.02 -12.34 -3.75
N PHE A 58 -5.50 -11.25 -3.17
CA PHE A 58 -4.91 -10.69 -1.95
C PHE A 58 -5.58 -11.15 -0.66
N GLY A 59 -6.83 -11.59 -0.72
CA GLY A 59 -7.53 -12.09 0.46
C GLY A 59 -7.04 -13.45 0.94
N ARG A 60 -6.14 -14.09 0.20
CA ARG A 60 -5.66 -15.43 0.53
C ARG A 60 -4.44 -15.37 1.44
N SER A 61 -4.35 -16.39 2.28
CA SER A 61 -3.21 -16.57 3.17
C SER A 61 -1.90 -16.57 2.37
N GLY A 62 -0.93 -15.80 2.84
CA GLY A 62 0.40 -15.77 2.25
C GLY A 62 0.63 -14.69 1.21
N ALA A 63 -0.42 -14.13 0.60
CA ALA A 63 -0.24 -13.13 -0.46
C ALA A 63 0.42 -11.84 0.05
N VAL A 64 0.00 -11.38 1.22
CA VAL A 64 0.57 -10.17 1.83
C VAL A 64 2.02 -10.43 2.25
N ALA A 65 2.29 -11.59 2.84
CA ALA A 65 3.65 -11.95 3.24
C ALA A 65 4.57 -12.06 2.03
N ALA A 66 4.08 -12.65 0.93
CA ALA A 66 4.84 -12.75 -0.31
C ALA A 66 5.18 -11.36 -0.85
N LEU A 67 4.22 -10.45 -0.84
CA LEU A 67 4.45 -9.07 -1.28
C LEU A 67 5.53 -8.40 -0.44
N ALA A 68 5.46 -8.57 0.88
CA ALA A 68 6.45 -8.00 1.79
C ALA A 68 7.85 -8.55 1.53
N GLU A 69 7.97 -9.83 1.20
CA GLU A 69 9.27 -10.44 0.86
C GLU A 69 9.82 -9.96 -0.47
N LEU A 70 8.95 -9.77 -1.46
CA LEU A 70 9.35 -9.30 -2.79
C LEU A 70 9.78 -7.83 -2.77
N ALA A 71 9.26 -7.05 -1.84
CA ALA A 71 9.52 -5.62 -1.75
C ALA A 71 10.00 -5.23 -0.34
N PRO A 72 11.20 -5.70 0.08
CA PRO A 72 11.65 -5.51 1.46
C PRO A 72 11.90 -4.07 1.87
N ARG A 73 12.10 -3.18 0.90
CA ARG A 73 12.35 -1.75 1.17
C ARG A 73 11.17 -0.86 0.84
N THR A 74 10.07 -1.46 0.41
CA THR A 74 8.87 -0.71 0.06
C THR A 74 7.90 -0.74 1.24
N ALA A 75 7.40 0.43 1.65
CA ALA A 75 6.37 0.49 2.69
C ALA A 75 5.07 -0.05 2.13
N LEU A 76 4.33 -0.80 2.93
CA LEU A 76 3.07 -1.43 2.51
C LEU A 76 1.91 -0.90 3.36
N ILE A 77 0.86 -0.45 2.69
CA ILE A 77 -0.40 -0.06 3.33
C ILE A 77 -1.50 -0.92 2.72
N ALA A 78 -2.39 -1.43 3.57
CA ALA A 78 -3.51 -2.24 3.13
C ALA A 78 -4.84 -1.54 3.40
N PHE A 79 -5.82 -1.77 2.52
CA PHE A 79 -7.20 -1.32 2.71
C PHE A 79 -8.09 -2.53 2.91
N HIS A 80 -8.98 -2.48 3.89
CA HIS A 80 -9.92 -3.57 4.14
C HIS A 80 -11.12 -3.08 4.96
N ASP A 81 -12.25 -3.75 4.80
CA ASP A 81 -13.45 -3.42 5.56
C ASP A 81 -13.30 -3.72 7.05
N ARG A 82 -12.43 -4.66 7.39
CA ARG A 82 -12.23 -5.12 8.77
C ARG A 82 -10.75 -5.13 9.12
N PRO A 83 -10.16 -3.94 9.39
CA PRO A 83 -8.72 -3.82 9.64
C PRO A 83 -8.21 -4.69 10.78
N SER A 84 -8.99 -4.85 11.85
CA SER A 84 -8.55 -5.67 13.00
C SER A 84 -8.41 -7.14 12.63
N GLU A 85 -9.24 -7.67 11.74
CA GLU A 85 -9.11 -9.03 11.25
C GLU A 85 -7.85 -9.21 10.43
N ILE A 86 -7.52 -8.22 9.61
CA ILE A 86 -6.32 -8.26 8.79
C ILE A 86 -5.08 -8.21 9.66
N MET A 87 -5.07 -7.38 10.68
CA MET A 87 -3.92 -7.31 11.60
C MET A 87 -3.71 -8.63 12.34
N ARG A 88 -4.79 -9.33 12.70
CA ARG A 88 -4.65 -10.65 13.34
C ARG A 88 -4.16 -11.71 12.37
N ALA A 89 -4.68 -11.70 11.13
CA ALA A 89 -4.34 -12.70 10.14
C ALA A 89 -2.93 -12.51 9.57
N HIS A 90 -2.50 -11.26 9.44
CA HIS A 90 -1.25 -10.89 8.76
C HIS A 90 -0.32 -10.06 9.65
N GLY A 91 -0.45 -10.18 10.96
CA GLY A 91 0.34 -9.38 11.91
C GLY A 91 1.83 -9.60 11.82
N HIS A 92 2.26 -10.72 11.25
CA HIS A 92 3.67 -10.99 11.00
C HIS A 92 4.17 -10.37 9.69
N ALA A 93 3.27 -9.93 8.82
CA ALA A 93 3.64 -9.24 7.61
C ALA A 93 3.97 -7.77 7.93
N ARG A 94 4.89 -7.20 7.18
CA ARG A 94 5.39 -5.85 7.42
C ARG A 94 4.45 -4.81 6.82
N LEU A 95 3.27 -4.64 7.44
CA LEU A 95 2.30 -3.62 7.04
C LEU A 95 2.50 -2.36 7.87
N ALA A 96 2.71 -1.23 7.20
CA ALA A 96 2.83 0.06 7.87
C ALA A 96 1.50 0.54 8.43
N ALA A 97 0.40 0.21 7.75
CA ALA A 97 -0.93 0.57 8.20
C ALA A 97 -1.97 -0.33 7.52
N VAL A 98 -3.11 -0.51 8.19
CA VAL A 98 -4.30 -1.11 7.60
C VAL A 98 -5.44 -0.11 7.80
N LEU A 99 -6.00 0.38 6.71
CA LEU A 99 -7.02 1.41 6.74
C LEU A 99 -8.39 0.86 6.38
N PRO A 100 -9.45 1.29 7.07
CA PRO A 100 -10.81 0.83 6.76
C PRO A 100 -11.34 1.44 5.47
N ARG A 101 -12.24 0.75 4.81
CA ARG A 101 -12.98 1.27 3.69
C ARG A 101 -14.30 1.90 4.18
N PRO A 102 -14.77 2.97 3.56
CA PRO A 102 -14.10 3.74 2.51
C PRO A 102 -12.89 4.50 3.05
N VAL A 103 -11.80 4.46 2.31
CA VAL A 103 -10.55 5.08 2.75
C VAL A 103 -10.69 6.60 2.68
N ARG A 104 -10.47 7.27 3.79
CA ARG A 104 -10.49 8.73 3.84
C ARG A 104 -9.14 9.27 3.37
N VAL A 105 -9.17 10.22 2.47
CA VAL A 105 -7.94 10.83 1.94
C VAL A 105 -7.03 11.33 3.07
N ARG A 106 -7.59 12.00 4.06
CA ARG A 106 -6.85 12.52 5.20
C ARG A 106 -6.10 11.43 5.96
N ASP A 107 -6.79 10.32 6.26
CA ASP A 107 -6.18 9.20 6.98
C ASP A 107 -5.11 8.52 6.15
N PHE A 108 -5.38 8.37 4.86
CA PHE A 108 -4.41 7.80 3.93
C PHE A 108 -3.14 8.65 3.85
N MET A 109 -3.29 9.96 3.67
CA MET A 109 -2.12 10.86 3.57
C MET A 109 -1.31 10.88 4.85
N TYR A 110 -1.96 10.80 6.02
CA TYR A 110 -1.26 10.68 7.28
C TYR A 110 -0.47 9.38 7.35
N ALA A 111 -1.10 8.25 6.97
CA ALA A 111 -0.44 6.96 6.98
C ALA A 111 0.75 6.93 6.02
N VAL A 112 0.62 7.55 4.85
CA VAL A 112 1.71 7.65 3.88
C VAL A 112 2.89 8.41 4.47
N ALA A 113 2.63 9.56 5.07
CA ALA A 113 3.69 10.37 5.68
C ALA A 113 4.42 9.61 6.77
N CYS A 114 3.69 8.92 7.64
CA CYS A 114 4.29 8.11 8.70
C CYS A 114 5.11 6.95 8.14
N ALA A 115 4.57 6.25 7.15
CA ALA A 115 5.22 5.07 6.57
C ALA A 115 6.52 5.46 5.86
N LEU A 116 6.51 6.55 5.11
CA LEU A 116 7.70 7.03 4.40
C LEU A 116 8.77 7.52 5.38
N LYS A 117 8.36 8.14 6.47
CA LYS A 117 9.28 8.59 7.50
C LYS A 117 9.95 7.40 8.20
N GLU A 118 9.17 6.38 8.55
CA GLU A 118 9.70 5.16 9.19
C GLU A 118 10.67 4.45 8.27
N GLU A 119 10.36 4.31 6.99
CA GLU A 119 11.23 3.65 6.03
C GLU A 119 12.54 4.41 5.86
N ALA A 120 12.50 5.73 5.81
CA ALA A 120 13.70 6.56 5.73
C ALA A 120 14.55 6.41 6.97
N MET A 121 13.95 6.32 8.16
CA MET A 121 14.66 6.14 9.42
C MET A 121 15.22 4.73 9.59
N ALA A 122 14.59 3.73 8.96
CA ALA A 122 15.04 2.35 9.01
C ALA A 122 16.24 2.09 8.09
N ASP A 123 16.48 2.98 7.14
CA ASP A 123 17.63 2.85 6.23
C ASP A 123 18.84 3.51 6.85
N PRO A 124 19.86 2.72 7.24
CA PRO A 124 21.03 3.26 7.94
C PRO A 124 22.03 3.96 7.03
N ALA A 125 21.74 4.10 5.77
CA ALA A 125 22.67 4.66 4.80
C ALA A 125 23.14 6.12 5.09
#